data_904c1ccfd97d98b1dceade7aa446d43d
#
_entry.id   904c1ccfd97d98b1dceade7aa446d43d
#
_cell.length_a   1.000
_cell.length_b   1.000
_cell.length_c   1.000
_cell.angle_alpha   90.00
_cell.angle_beta   90.00
_cell.angle_gamma   90.00
#
_symmetry.space_group_name_H-M   'P 1'
#
loop_
_entity.id
_entity.type
_entity.pdbx_description
1 polymer ?
#
loop_
_entity_poly.entity_id
_entity_poly.type
_entity_poly.pdbx_seq_one_letter_code
_entity_poly.pdbx_strand_id
1 'polypeptide(L)'
;MRRKSQLKGFWYMKGSDVLYLSCALLFVPVLIGSFWVHLLQLEGTVNRFLHAWVLGFTTMLAVAQLLLVPMVALQRTLYEAVMLWKILLEVLSVISLILLCGREFQKSGKRDDRGKRQKMTAWTAVIGIAAVVLILLQAYIPARYQHSDDDDARFIAEEVSAVVHGSMYREDTITADFMYWDTGEVRKDLTSPWTMFVAMMAYDGGIAPAVLSHAYLPFFLILLCYALYTLIGQKLFDGDWEKTGVFLILLSVIHLWGYTSTHTLASMILLRIWQGKAVCAGFMIPLFFYLFYRVMRPDYEKRWLPLFYVAAVGACLLSGVGIITTPILLGIYGFVDFCCHRDWRKTLMIFLAAVPCGMYLLYYLR
;
A
#
# COMPACT_ATOMS: atom_id res chain seq x y z
N MET A 1 15.33 29.13 -26.09
CA MET A 1 15.05 27.86 -26.82
C MET A 1 15.13 26.59 -25.99
N ARG A 2 15.90 26.49 -24.90
CA ARG A 2 15.97 25.30 -24.01
C ARG A 2 14.71 25.00 -23.18
N ARG A 3 13.87 25.99 -22.86
CA ARG A 3 12.64 25.80 -22.06
C ARG A 3 11.52 24.99 -22.75
N LYS A 4 11.45 25.02 -24.10
CA LYS A 4 10.42 24.25 -24.84
C LYS A 4 10.74 22.76 -25.00
N SER A 5 12.00 22.34 -24.84
CA SER A 5 12.39 20.93 -24.91
C SER A 5 12.15 20.19 -23.59
N GLN A 6 12.20 20.87 -22.44
CA GLN A 6 11.90 20.26 -21.15
C GLN A 6 10.40 19.99 -20.97
N LEU A 7 9.51 20.82 -21.50
CA LEU A 7 8.05 20.61 -21.41
C LEU A 7 7.55 19.45 -22.31
N LYS A 8 8.27 19.08 -23.35
CA LYS A 8 7.92 17.92 -24.19
C LYS A 8 8.28 16.57 -23.56
N GLY A 9 9.23 16.52 -22.61
CA GLY A 9 9.62 15.31 -21.88
C GLY A 9 8.61 14.86 -20.81
N PHE A 10 7.72 15.74 -20.38
CA PHE A 10 6.79 15.51 -19.28
C PHE A 10 5.64 14.51 -19.60
N TRP A 11 5.39 14.25 -20.89
CA TRP A 11 4.23 13.48 -21.34
C TRP A 11 4.54 12.08 -21.89
N TYR A 12 5.79 11.66 -21.91
CA TYR A 12 6.18 10.35 -22.42
C TYR A 12 6.56 9.42 -21.27
N MET A 13 5.66 8.47 -20.97
CA MET A 13 6.00 7.30 -20.18
C MET A 13 7.10 6.52 -20.91
N LYS A 14 8.31 6.51 -20.36
CA LYS A 14 9.40 5.72 -20.93
C LYS A 14 9.17 4.26 -20.58
N GLY A 15 9.41 3.35 -21.53
CA GLY A 15 9.27 1.91 -21.29
C GLY A 15 10.16 1.40 -20.14
N SER A 16 11.35 2.03 -19.96
CA SER A 16 12.25 1.75 -18.82
C SER A 16 11.61 2.05 -17.47
N ASP A 17 10.89 3.17 -17.36
CA ASP A 17 10.25 3.61 -16.12
C ASP A 17 9.08 2.68 -15.76
N VAL A 18 8.29 2.29 -16.77
CA VAL A 18 7.20 1.31 -16.59
C VAL A 18 7.76 -0.04 -16.15
N LEU A 19 8.87 -0.49 -16.74
CA LEU A 19 9.51 -1.75 -16.36
C LEU A 19 10.03 -1.71 -14.92
N TYR A 20 10.76 -0.65 -14.56
CA TYR A 20 11.26 -0.44 -13.20
C TYR A 20 10.12 -0.46 -12.17
N LEU A 21 9.06 0.34 -12.42
CA LEU A 21 7.94 0.45 -11.49
C LEU A 21 7.09 -0.83 -11.44
N SER A 22 6.96 -1.55 -12.55
CA SER A 22 6.34 -2.88 -12.54
C SER A 22 7.13 -3.84 -11.65
N CYS A 23 8.46 -3.80 -11.73
CA CYS A 23 9.31 -4.56 -10.81
C CYS A 23 9.11 -4.10 -9.36
N ALA A 24 9.21 -2.82 -9.07
CA ALA A 24 9.20 -2.26 -7.72
C ALA A 24 7.81 -2.34 -7.03
N LEU A 25 6.72 -2.14 -7.78
CA LEU A 25 5.36 -2.03 -7.22
C LEU A 25 4.46 -3.26 -7.46
N LEU A 26 4.88 -4.22 -8.30
CA LEU A 26 4.14 -5.43 -8.57
C LEU A 26 4.98 -6.68 -8.30
N PHE A 27 6.10 -6.89 -9.01
CA PHE A 27 6.84 -8.16 -8.90
C PHE A 27 7.53 -8.34 -7.54
N VAL A 28 8.23 -7.34 -7.04
CA VAL A 28 8.91 -7.40 -5.74
C VAL A 28 7.88 -7.58 -4.60
N PRO A 29 6.78 -6.81 -4.52
CA PRO A 29 5.74 -7.07 -3.53
C PRO A 29 5.15 -8.48 -3.63
N VAL A 30 4.84 -8.97 -4.84
CA VAL A 30 4.32 -10.34 -5.02
C VAL A 30 5.32 -11.37 -4.52
N LEU A 31 6.61 -11.19 -4.79
CA LEU A 31 7.65 -12.09 -4.32
C LEU A 31 7.76 -12.08 -2.79
N ILE A 32 7.83 -10.91 -2.16
CA ILE A 32 7.87 -10.76 -0.70
C ILE A 32 6.59 -11.32 -0.06
N GLY A 33 5.44 -11.01 -0.64
CA GLY A 33 4.14 -11.46 -0.13
C GLY A 33 3.89 -12.96 -0.30
N SER A 34 4.66 -13.63 -1.16
CA SER A 34 4.60 -15.09 -1.28
C SER A 34 4.98 -15.81 0.03
N PHE A 35 5.80 -15.17 0.88
CA PHE A 35 6.04 -15.59 2.25
C PHE A 35 4.72 -15.74 3.04
N TRP A 36 3.87 -14.72 3.01
CA TRP A 36 2.56 -14.74 3.68
C TRP A 36 1.63 -15.77 3.09
N VAL A 37 1.58 -15.88 1.76
CA VAL A 37 0.79 -16.91 1.08
C VAL A 37 1.20 -18.30 1.52
N HIS A 38 2.49 -18.52 1.70
CA HIS A 38 3.03 -19.78 2.22
C HIS A 38 2.65 -19.99 3.70
N LEU A 39 2.89 -19.00 4.56
CA LEU A 39 2.59 -19.07 6.00
C LEU A 39 1.10 -19.29 6.27
N LEU A 40 0.24 -18.60 5.52
CA LEU A 40 -1.22 -18.66 5.64
C LEU A 40 -1.82 -19.86 4.91
N GLN A 41 -1.02 -20.64 4.18
CA GLN A 41 -1.45 -21.81 3.40
C GLN A 41 -2.61 -21.51 2.45
N LEU A 42 -2.54 -20.37 1.77
CA LEU A 42 -3.61 -19.93 0.87
C LEU A 42 -3.65 -20.76 -0.42
N GLU A 43 -4.86 -20.98 -0.94
CA GLU A 43 -5.11 -21.81 -2.13
C GLU A 43 -5.71 -21.00 -3.28
N GLY A 44 -5.67 -21.58 -4.49
CA GLY A 44 -6.18 -20.94 -5.71
C GLY A 44 -5.22 -19.91 -6.31
N THR A 45 -4.89 -20.05 -7.61
CA THR A 45 -3.83 -19.26 -8.27
C THR A 45 -4.08 -17.75 -8.21
N VAL A 46 -5.28 -17.30 -8.59
CA VAL A 46 -5.63 -15.87 -8.60
C VAL A 46 -5.64 -15.32 -7.17
N ASN A 47 -6.24 -16.06 -6.24
CA ASN A 47 -6.35 -15.65 -4.85
C ASN A 47 -4.96 -15.53 -4.19
N ARG A 48 -4.05 -16.47 -4.48
CA ARG A 48 -2.66 -16.43 -4.01
C ARG A 48 -1.91 -15.21 -4.55
N PHE A 49 -2.08 -14.91 -5.84
CA PHE A 49 -1.45 -13.73 -6.46
C PHE A 49 -1.93 -12.42 -5.83
N LEU A 50 -3.24 -12.24 -5.67
CA LEU A 50 -3.80 -11.03 -5.07
C LEU A 50 -3.34 -10.86 -3.61
N HIS A 51 -3.35 -11.94 -2.81
CA HIS A 51 -2.82 -11.88 -1.45
C HIS A 51 -1.33 -11.58 -1.43
N ALA A 52 -0.54 -12.21 -2.28
CA ALA A 52 0.89 -11.95 -2.36
C ALA A 52 1.15 -10.46 -2.66
N TRP A 53 0.43 -9.88 -3.61
CA TRP A 53 0.59 -8.48 -3.94
C TRP A 53 0.20 -7.55 -2.78
N VAL A 54 -1.00 -7.72 -2.23
CA VAL A 54 -1.55 -6.90 -1.14
C VAL A 54 -0.67 -7.00 0.12
N LEU A 55 -0.37 -8.22 0.58
CA LEU A 55 0.40 -8.43 1.81
C LEU A 55 1.88 -8.10 1.63
N GLY A 56 2.43 -8.33 0.45
CA GLY A 56 3.80 -7.93 0.13
C GLY A 56 3.99 -6.43 0.09
N PHE A 57 3.07 -5.69 -0.55
CA PHE A 57 3.10 -4.23 -0.52
C PHE A 57 2.93 -3.69 0.90
N THR A 58 2.03 -4.26 1.70
CA THR A 58 1.88 -3.91 3.12
C THR A 58 3.18 -4.13 3.89
N THR A 59 3.88 -5.24 3.63
CA THR A 59 5.18 -5.53 4.24
C THR A 59 6.23 -4.51 3.81
N MET A 60 6.25 -4.13 2.53
CA MET A 60 7.15 -3.07 2.04
C MET A 60 6.90 -1.74 2.74
N LEU A 61 5.65 -1.33 2.93
CA LEU A 61 5.32 -0.11 3.69
C LEU A 61 5.84 -0.18 5.13
N ALA A 62 5.66 -1.32 5.80
CA ALA A 62 6.15 -1.52 7.17
C ALA A 62 7.69 -1.46 7.24
N VAL A 63 8.38 -2.10 6.31
CA VAL A 63 9.86 -2.06 6.23
C VAL A 63 10.35 -0.65 5.92
N ALA A 64 9.68 0.06 5.01
CA ALA A 64 10.01 1.46 4.71
C ALA A 64 9.86 2.36 5.94
N GLN A 65 8.81 2.20 6.74
CA GLN A 65 8.62 2.93 8.00
C GLN A 65 9.78 2.68 8.97
N LEU A 66 10.12 1.41 9.18
CA LEU A 66 11.20 1.02 10.09
C LEU A 66 12.58 1.46 9.61
N LEU A 67 12.79 1.60 8.31
CA LEU A 67 14.01 2.11 7.71
C LEU A 67 14.08 3.65 7.77
N LEU A 68 13.05 4.32 7.25
CA LEU A 68 13.11 5.77 7.01
C LEU A 68 13.08 6.58 8.29
N VAL A 69 12.29 6.21 9.29
CA VAL A 69 12.22 6.97 10.54
C VAL A 69 13.61 7.11 11.21
N PRO A 70 14.37 6.04 11.46
CA PRO A 70 15.70 6.19 12.03
C PRO A 70 16.71 6.86 11.07
N MET A 71 16.58 6.66 9.74
CA MET A 71 17.47 7.29 8.76
C MET A 71 17.27 8.80 8.73
N VAL A 72 16.03 9.27 8.74
CA VAL A 72 15.70 10.69 8.87
C VAL A 72 16.15 11.20 10.24
N ALA A 73 15.86 10.46 11.33
CA ALA A 73 16.27 10.83 12.67
C ALA A 73 17.79 10.98 12.84
N LEU A 74 18.55 10.18 12.17
CA LEU A 74 20.03 10.25 12.16
C LEU A 74 20.57 11.18 11.05
N GLN A 75 19.72 11.93 10.37
CA GLN A 75 20.08 12.85 9.28
C GLN A 75 20.93 12.19 8.18
N ARG A 76 20.63 10.95 7.85
CA ARG A 76 21.29 10.21 6.77
C ARG A 76 20.87 10.74 5.42
N THR A 77 21.68 10.45 4.41
CA THR A 77 21.43 10.86 3.02
C THR A 77 20.33 9.98 2.39
N LEU A 78 19.64 10.52 1.38
CA LEU A 78 18.70 9.75 0.57
C LEU A 78 19.38 8.56 -0.12
N TYR A 79 20.63 8.73 -0.57
CA TYR A 79 21.43 7.67 -1.17
C TYR A 79 21.63 6.48 -0.23
N GLU A 80 22.02 6.73 1.02
CA GLU A 80 22.18 5.67 2.03
C GLU A 80 20.86 4.94 2.29
N ALA A 81 19.74 5.68 2.34
CA ALA A 81 18.42 5.11 2.49
C ALA A 81 18.05 4.18 1.30
N VAL A 82 18.31 4.61 0.07
CA VAL A 82 18.10 3.81 -1.15
C VAL A 82 18.95 2.54 -1.14
N MET A 83 20.22 2.63 -0.75
CA MET A 83 21.10 1.45 -0.70
C MET A 83 20.63 0.43 0.32
N LEU A 84 20.27 0.87 1.53
CA LEU A 84 19.75 -0.02 2.58
C LEU A 84 18.38 -0.58 2.18
N TRP A 85 17.53 0.20 1.54
CA TRP A 85 16.25 -0.24 1.01
C TRP A 85 16.40 -1.41 0.03
N LYS A 86 17.31 -1.29 -0.94
CA LYS A 86 17.61 -2.35 -1.90
C LYS A 86 18.05 -3.64 -1.19
N ILE A 87 19.01 -3.54 -0.28
CA ILE A 87 19.52 -4.67 0.48
C ILE A 87 18.37 -5.38 1.24
N LEU A 88 17.51 -4.60 1.90
CA LEU A 88 16.37 -5.15 2.63
C LEU A 88 15.37 -5.86 1.71
N LEU A 89 15.05 -5.28 0.54
CA LEU A 89 14.17 -5.92 -0.44
C LEU A 89 14.80 -7.19 -1.02
N GLU A 90 16.08 -7.19 -1.31
CA GLU A 90 16.81 -8.37 -1.78
C GLU A 90 16.78 -9.49 -0.74
N VAL A 91 17.10 -9.19 0.53
CA VAL A 91 17.06 -10.17 1.62
C VAL A 91 15.66 -10.76 1.79
N LEU A 92 14.62 -9.93 1.83
CA LEU A 92 13.24 -10.39 1.94
C LEU A 92 12.83 -11.26 0.74
N SER A 93 13.25 -10.88 -0.46
CA SER A 93 12.98 -11.62 -1.68
C SER A 93 13.67 -12.99 -1.68
N VAL A 94 14.94 -13.05 -1.26
CA VAL A 94 15.69 -14.30 -1.12
C VAL A 94 15.05 -15.23 -0.08
N ILE A 95 14.69 -14.71 1.10
CA ILE A 95 13.98 -15.49 2.12
C ILE A 95 12.69 -16.07 1.55
N SER A 96 11.89 -15.26 0.85
CA SER A 96 10.65 -15.70 0.23
C SER A 96 10.87 -16.78 -0.82
N LEU A 97 11.91 -16.65 -1.64
CA LEU A 97 12.29 -17.66 -2.66
C LEU A 97 12.73 -18.99 -2.03
N ILE A 98 13.56 -18.96 -0.99
CA ILE A 98 14.00 -20.16 -0.26
C ILE A 98 12.79 -20.93 0.27
N LEU A 99 11.83 -20.24 0.87
CA LEU A 99 10.61 -20.85 1.41
C LEU A 99 9.71 -21.42 0.31
N LEU A 100 9.62 -20.76 -0.85
CA LEU A 100 8.90 -21.29 -2.01
C LEU A 100 9.54 -22.56 -2.55
N CYS A 101 10.86 -22.56 -2.75
CA CYS A 101 11.60 -23.73 -3.24
C CYS A 101 11.49 -24.92 -2.27
N GLY A 102 11.63 -24.69 -0.97
CA GLY A 102 11.50 -25.75 0.04
C GLY A 102 10.14 -26.46 0.02
N ARG A 103 9.06 -25.75 -0.36
CA ARG A 103 7.71 -26.32 -0.45
C ARG A 103 7.47 -27.17 -1.69
N GLU A 104 8.07 -26.83 -2.82
CA GLU A 104 7.96 -27.62 -4.05
C GLU A 104 8.53 -29.02 -3.82
N PHE A 105 9.63 -29.15 -3.08
CA PHE A 105 10.22 -30.46 -2.72
C PHE A 105 9.30 -31.29 -1.80
N GLN A 106 8.51 -30.65 -0.91
CA GLN A 106 7.59 -31.38 -0.01
C GLN A 106 6.26 -31.74 -0.69
N LYS A 107 5.80 -31.02 -1.70
CA LYS A 107 4.52 -31.27 -2.39
C LYS A 107 4.56 -32.37 -3.44
N SER A 108 5.72 -32.91 -3.79
CA SER A 108 5.86 -33.99 -4.78
C SER A 108 5.10 -35.28 -4.41
N GLY A 109 4.50 -35.34 -3.19
CA GLY A 109 3.78 -36.51 -2.69
C GLY A 109 2.26 -36.38 -2.52
N LYS A 110 1.66 -35.19 -2.62
CA LYS A 110 0.20 -35.01 -2.42
C LYS A 110 -0.40 -34.01 -3.39
N ARG A 111 -0.71 -34.50 -4.56
CA ARG A 111 -1.53 -33.80 -5.55
C ARG A 111 -2.94 -34.39 -5.48
N ASP A 112 -3.75 -33.91 -4.54
CA ASP A 112 -5.19 -34.12 -4.62
C ASP A 112 -5.87 -32.85 -4.05
N ASP A 113 -6.18 -31.94 -4.95
CA ASP A 113 -7.06 -30.84 -4.62
C ASP A 113 -7.99 -30.56 -5.80
N ARG A 114 -9.08 -31.32 -5.83
CA ARG A 114 -10.25 -31.02 -6.62
C ARG A 114 -11.11 -30.00 -5.85
N GLY A 115 -10.55 -28.83 -5.57
CA GLY A 115 -11.35 -27.69 -5.20
C GLY A 115 -12.45 -27.51 -6.25
N LYS A 116 -13.71 -27.42 -5.84
CA LYS A 116 -14.84 -27.19 -6.74
C LYS A 116 -14.55 -25.98 -7.62
N ARG A 117 -13.99 -26.22 -8.81
CA ARG A 117 -13.86 -25.19 -9.83
C ARG A 117 -15.27 -24.71 -10.14
N GLN A 118 -15.64 -23.53 -9.68
CA GLN A 118 -16.88 -22.88 -10.09
C GLN A 118 -16.87 -22.85 -11.63
N LYS A 119 -17.88 -23.43 -12.25
CA LYS A 119 -18.00 -23.44 -13.71
C LYS A 119 -18.17 -21.98 -14.14
N MET A 120 -17.21 -21.48 -14.89
CA MET A 120 -17.26 -20.12 -15.44
C MET A 120 -18.35 -20.10 -16.52
N THR A 121 -19.45 -19.43 -16.24
CA THR A 121 -20.52 -19.20 -17.22
C THR A 121 -20.12 -18.05 -18.14
N ALA A 122 -20.71 -17.97 -19.36
CA ALA A 122 -20.51 -16.84 -20.24
C ALA A 122 -20.86 -15.50 -19.53
N TRP A 123 -21.88 -15.51 -18.68
CA TRP A 123 -22.29 -14.35 -17.89
C TRP A 123 -21.26 -13.92 -16.87
N THR A 124 -20.68 -14.86 -16.13
CA THR A 124 -19.57 -14.58 -15.20
C THR A 124 -18.37 -13.96 -15.92
N ALA A 125 -18.06 -14.43 -17.14
CA ALA A 125 -16.99 -13.84 -17.95
C ALA A 125 -17.32 -12.40 -18.39
N VAL A 126 -18.53 -12.12 -18.83
CA VAL A 126 -18.97 -10.75 -19.22
C VAL A 126 -18.86 -9.79 -18.03
N ILE A 127 -19.36 -10.17 -16.85
CA ILE A 127 -19.26 -9.37 -15.62
C ILE A 127 -17.80 -9.15 -15.23
N GLY A 128 -16.97 -10.18 -15.31
CA GLY A 128 -15.54 -10.08 -15.01
C GLY A 128 -14.81 -9.11 -15.95
N ILE A 129 -15.07 -9.20 -17.27
CA ILE A 129 -14.50 -8.29 -18.27
C ILE A 129 -14.95 -6.85 -17.99
N ALA A 130 -16.25 -6.63 -17.75
CA ALA A 130 -16.79 -5.31 -17.44
C ALA A 130 -16.13 -4.69 -16.18
N ALA A 131 -15.98 -5.48 -15.12
CA ALA A 131 -15.26 -5.05 -13.91
C ALA A 131 -13.82 -4.67 -14.21
N VAL A 132 -13.06 -5.51 -14.93
CA VAL A 132 -11.66 -5.24 -15.29
C VAL A 132 -11.55 -3.98 -16.14
N VAL A 133 -12.41 -3.80 -17.15
CA VAL A 133 -12.41 -2.58 -17.99
C VAL A 133 -12.65 -1.33 -17.16
N LEU A 134 -13.62 -1.34 -16.26
CA LEU A 134 -13.90 -0.20 -15.37
C LEU A 134 -12.73 0.11 -14.44
N ILE A 135 -12.08 -0.92 -13.88
CA ILE A 135 -10.90 -0.77 -13.02
C ILE A 135 -9.73 -0.17 -13.80
N LEU A 136 -9.43 -0.71 -14.99
CA LEU A 136 -8.36 -0.20 -15.84
C LEU A 136 -8.61 1.24 -16.28
N LEU A 137 -9.86 1.58 -16.59
CA LEU A 137 -10.25 2.96 -16.93
C LEU A 137 -9.97 3.90 -15.74
N GLN A 138 -10.35 3.52 -14.53
CA GLN A 138 -10.09 4.31 -13.31
C GLN A 138 -8.60 4.41 -12.98
N ALA A 139 -7.81 3.39 -13.25
CA ALA A 139 -6.37 3.46 -13.06
C ALA A 139 -5.68 4.34 -14.13
N TYR A 140 -6.19 4.34 -15.36
CA TYR A 140 -5.63 5.09 -16.48
C TYR A 140 -5.95 6.59 -16.45
N ILE A 141 -7.21 6.95 -16.13
CA ILE A 141 -7.66 8.36 -16.16
C ILE A 141 -6.81 9.25 -15.24
N PRO A 142 -6.63 8.94 -13.95
CA PRO A 142 -5.81 9.77 -13.05
C PRO A 142 -4.34 9.84 -13.49
N ALA A 143 -3.81 8.77 -14.07
CA ALA A 143 -2.45 8.74 -14.58
C ALA A 143 -2.22 9.68 -15.79
N ARG A 144 -3.28 10.12 -16.44
CA ARG A 144 -3.23 11.00 -17.64
C ARG A 144 -3.81 12.38 -17.39
N TYR A 145 -4.68 12.51 -16.40
CA TYR A 145 -5.33 13.77 -16.07
C TYR A 145 -4.59 14.44 -14.92
N GLN A 146 -3.92 15.54 -15.20
CA GLN A 146 -3.30 16.35 -14.15
C GLN A 146 -4.36 17.22 -13.50
N HIS A 147 -4.47 17.05 -12.20
CA HIS A 147 -5.25 17.91 -11.33
C HIS A 147 -4.28 18.75 -10.49
N SER A 148 -4.42 20.08 -10.53
CA SER A 148 -3.69 20.96 -9.62
C SER A 148 -4.27 20.77 -8.22
N ASP A 149 -3.41 20.47 -7.27
CA ASP A 149 -3.76 20.33 -5.85
C ASP A 149 -2.83 21.21 -5.02
N ASP A 150 -3.35 21.94 -4.06
CA ASP A 150 -2.57 22.78 -3.15
C ASP A 150 -1.52 21.96 -2.36
N ASP A 151 -1.79 20.66 -2.17
CA ASP A 151 -0.86 19.73 -1.54
C ASP A 151 0.41 19.47 -2.39
N ASP A 152 0.43 19.79 -3.69
CA ASP A 152 1.62 19.68 -4.56
C ASP A 152 2.76 20.56 -4.05
N ALA A 153 2.45 21.76 -3.56
CA ALA A 153 3.43 22.70 -3.01
C ALA A 153 4.23 22.10 -1.85
N ARG A 154 3.69 21.09 -1.19
CA ARG A 154 4.34 20.41 -0.09
C ARG A 154 4.91 19.06 -0.51
N PHE A 155 4.05 18.09 -0.85
CA PHE A 155 4.47 16.70 -1.09
C PHE A 155 5.46 16.59 -2.24
N ILE A 156 5.13 17.17 -3.41
CA ILE A 156 6.02 17.12 -4.58
C ILE A 156 7.29 17.94 -4.35
N ALA A 157 7.19 19.09 -3.66
CA ALA A 157 8.36 19.90 -3.36
C ALA A 157 9.33 19.18 -2.40
N GLU A 158 8.84 18.48 -1.38
CA GLU A 158 9.64 17.64 -0.48
C GLU A 158 10.33 16.50 -1.24
N GLU A 159 9.61 15.80 -2.13
CA GLU A 159 10.16 14.73 -2.96
C GLU A 159 11.26 15.25 -3.90
N VAL A 160 11.03 16.38 -4.55
CA VAL A 160 12.00 17.03 -5.45
C VAL A 160 13.22 17.51 -4.67
N SER A 161 13.03 18.19 -3.53
CA SER A 161 14.11 18.64 -2.67
C SER A 161 15.00 17.48 -2.24
N ALA A 162 14.39 16.38 -1.78
CA ALA A 162 15.12 15.20 -1.34
C ALA A 162 15.96 14.58 -2.48
N VAL A 163 15.43 14.49 -3.70
CA VAL A 163 16.14 13.94 -4.86
C VAL A 163 17.25 14.89 -5.34
N VAL A 164 17.02 16.20 -5.34
CA VAL A 164 17.98 17.20 -5.84
C VAL A 164 19.14 17.38 -4.87
N HIS A 165 18.86 17.50 -3.57
CA HIS A 165 19.88 17.78 -2.54
C HIS A 165 20.46 16.49 -1.93
N GLY A 166 19.85 15.33 -2.18
CA GLY A 166 20.27 14.05 -1.60
C GLY A 166 20.04 13.97 -0.08
N SER A 167 19.20 14.83 0.48
CA SER A 167 18.93 14.95 1.92
C SER A 167 17.45 14.69 2.19
N MET A 168 17.12 14.34 3.43
CA MET A 168 15.73 14.03 3.83
C MET A 168 15.28 15.04 4.88
N TYR A 169 14.28 15.88 4.56
CA TYR A 169 13.68 16.90 5.43
C TYR A 169 14.70 17.83 6.10
N ARG A 170 15.70 18.28 5.37
CA ARG A 170 16.69 19.24 5.90
C ARG A 170 16.38 20.69 5.63
N GLU A 171 15.64 20.95 4.58
CA GLU A 171 15.33 22.30 4.12
C GLU A 171 13.81 22.46 3.97
N ASP A 172 13.30 23.59 4.42
CA ASP A 172 11.93 23.99 4.11
C ASP A 172 11.82 24.25 2.60
N THR A 173 10.87 23.60 1.95
CA THR A 173 10.74 23.66 0.50
C THR A 173 10.19 24.98 -0.02
N ILE A 174 9.67 25.83 0.86
CA ILE A 174 9.09 27.15 0.54
C ILE A 174 10.11 28.26 0.82
N THR A 175 10.73 28.25 2.00
CA THR A 175 11.63 29.31 2.45
C THR A 175 13.10 29.00 2.13
N ALA A 176 13.44 27.74 1.84
CA ALA A 176 14.79 27.19 1.71
C ALA A 176 15.64 27.34 2.99
N ASP A 177 15.01 27.61 4.12
CA ASP A 177 15.68 27.66 5.41
C ASP A 177 15.98 26.25 5.91
N PHE A 178 17.04 26.13 6.68
CA PHE A 178 17.41 24.87 7.31
C PHE A 178 16.36 24.52 8.40
N MET A 179 15.75 23.34 8.27
CA MET A 179 14.78 22.87 9.26
C MET A 179 15.49 22.27 10.47
N TYR A 180 15.26 22.88 11.63
CA TYR A 180 15.73 22.33 12.90
C TYR A 180 14.78 21.27 13.39
N TRP A 181 15.34 20.21 13.97
CA TRP A 181 14.62 19.06 14.53
C TRP A 181 13.59 19.40 15.60
N ASP A 182 13.74 20.57 16.22
CA ASP A 182 12.85 21.03 17.29
C ASP A 182 11.55 21.66 16.78
N THR A 183 11.43 21.86 15.48
CA THR A 183 10.17 22.37 14.90
C THR A 183 9.13 21.25 14.82
N GLY A 184 7.90 21.51 15.25
CA GLY A 184 6.82 20.52 15.25
C GLY A 184 6.48 19.98 13.86
N GLU A 185 6.84 20.71 12.79
CA GLU A 185 6.63 20.30 11.40
C GLU A 185 7.49 19.12 11.01
N VAL A 186 8.80 19.14 11.35
CA VAL A 186 9.71 18.02 11.09
C VAL A 186 9.28 16.76 11.83
N ARG A 187 8.76 16.88 13.04
CA ARG A 187 8.29 15.72 13.83
C ARG A 187 7.16 14.97 13.14
N LYS A 188 6.23 15.70 12.54
CA LYS A 188 5.13 15.10 11.77
C LYS A 188 5.66 14.29 10.60
N ASP A 189 6.54 14.86 9.81
CA ASP A 189 7.07 14.25 8.61
C ASP A 189 8.04 13.10 8.95
N LEU A 190 8.80 13.24 10.05
CA LEU A 190 9.61 12.17 10.59
C LEU A 190 8.79 10.92 10.95
N THR A 191 7.63 11.09 11.58
CA THR A 191 6.79 9.96 12.00
C THR A 191 6.02 9.31 10.87
N SER A 192 5.86 9.99 9.73
CA SER A 192 5.15 9.49 8.54
C SER A 192 5.86 9.90 7.25
N PRO A 193 7.05 9.35 6.97
CA PRO A 193 7.93 9.79 5.88
C PRO A 193 7.51 9.24 4.50
N TRP A 194 6.24 9.38 4.13
CA TRP A 194 5.70 8.93 2.84
C TRP A 194 6.41 9.59 1.66
N THR A 195 6.64 10.90 1.72
CA THR A 195 7.32 11.63 0.65
C THR A 195 8.76 11.15 0.44
N MET A 196 9.46 10.77 1.51
CA MET A 196 10.79 10.18 1.41
C MET A 196 10.75 8.75 0.81
N PHE A 197 9.70 7.98 1.06
CA PHE A 197 9.50 6.70 0.38
C PHE A 197 9.31 6.88 -1.13
N VAL A 198 8.52 7.87 -1.54
CA VAL A 198 8.35 8.21 -2.97
C VAL A 198 9.65 8.76 -3.56
N ALA A 199 10.36 9.64 -2.84
CA ALA A 199 11.66 10.16 -3.26
C ALA A 199 12.71 9.07 -3.46
N MET A 200 12.74 8.04 -2.58
CA MET A 200 13.62 6.88 -2.75
C MET A 200 13.34 6.14 -4.06
N MET A 201 12.05 5.88 -4.37
CA MET A 201 11.67 5.22 -5.63
C MET A 201 12.01 6.08 -6.85
N ALA A 202 11.79 7.40 -6.75
CA ALA A 202 12.12 8.35 -7.81
C ALA A 202 13.63 8.39 -8.07
N TYR A 203 14.44 8.47 -7.02
CA TYR A 203 15.89 8.48 -7.08
C TYR A 203 16.45 7.19 -7.68
N ASP A 204 15.95 6.03 -7.19
CA ASP A 204 16.40 4.71 -7.65
C ASP A 204 16.03 4.43 -9.11
N GLY A 205 14.84 4.82 -9.52
CA GLY A 205 14.36 4.67 -10.91
C GLY A 205 14.87 5.74 -11.87
N GLY A 206 15.54 6.81 -11.38
CA GLY A 206 15.91 7.96 -12.21
C GLY A 206 14.68 8.68 -12.79
N ILE A 207 13.56 8.64 -12.10
CA ILE A 207 12.27 9.20 -12.53
C ILE A 207 12.05 10.53 -11.82
N ALA A 208 11.58 11.55 -12.54
CA ALA A 208 11.22 12.81 -11.90
C ALA A 208 10.10 12.59 -10.86
N PRO A 209 10.23 13.06 -9.60
CA PRO A 209 9.25 12.81 -8.55
C PRO A 209 7.81 13.18 -8.94
N ALA A 210 7.61 14.36 -9.54
CA ALA A 210 6.29 14.78 -10.01
C ALA A 210 5.67 13.83 -11.05
N VAL A 211 6.48 13.23 -11.92
CA VAL A 211 6.01 12.24 -12.92
C VAL A 211 5.68 10.92 -12.22
N LEU A 212 6.50 10.50 -11.25
CA LEU A 212 6.22 9.31 -10.46
C LEU A 212 4.88 9.47 -9.72
N SER A 213 4.70 10.56 -8.97
CA SER A 213 3.55 10.77 -8.11
C SER A 213 2.25 10.99 -8.91
N HIS A 214 2.27 11.77 -9.99
CA HIS A 214 1.05 12.09 -10.74
C HIS A 214 0.71 11.13 -11.88
N ALA A 215 1.69 10.43 -12.45
CA ALA A 215 1.42 9.57 -13.60
C ALA A 215 1.50 8.08 -13.27
N TYR A 216 2.52 7.64 -12.52
CA TYR A 216 2.75 6.22 -12.33
C TYR A 216 2.12 5.66 -11.06
N LEU A 217 2.30 6.31 -9.91
CA LEU A 217 1.75 5.84 -8.64
C LEU A 217 0.22 5.66 -8.68
N PRO A 218 -0.58 6.59 -9.24
CA PRO A 218 -2.02 6.41 -9.31
C PRO A 218 -2.41 5.11 -10.02
N PHE A 219 -1.76 4.78 -11.13
CA PHE A 219 -2.04 3.55 -11.87
C PHE A 219 -1.85 2.30 -11.00
N PHE A 220 -0.67 2.15 -10.39
CA PHE A 220 -0.37 0.96 -9.59
C PHE A 220 -1.17 0.90 -8.29
N LEU A 221 -1.34 2.03 -7.60
CA LEU A 221 -2.05 2.08 -6.33
C LEU A 221 -3.55 1.85 -6.47
N ILE A 222 -4.18 2.33 -7.54
CA ILE A 222 -5.59 2.03 -7.82
C ILE A 222 -5.77 0.54 -8.09
N LEU A 223 -4.91 -0.07 -8.91
CA LEU A 223 -4.96 -1.50 -9.16
C LEU A 223 -4.77 -2.31 -7.86
N LEU A 224 -3.88 -1.88 -6.98
CA LEU A 224 -3.65 -2.50 -5.67
C LEU A 224 -4.88 -2.39 -4.76
N CYS A 225 -5.55 -1.22 -4.72
CA CYS A 225 -6.81 -1.05 -3.99
C CYS A 225 -7.87 -2.04 -4.51
N TYR A 226 -8.03 -2.15 -5.81
CA TYR A 226 -8.98 -3.08 -6.42
C TYR A 226 -8.59 -4.55 -6.24
N ALA A 227 -7.30 -4.87 -6.16
CA ALA A 227 -6.84 -6.20 -5.76
C ALA A 227 -7.33 -6.55 -4.35
N LEU A 228 -7.20 -5.63 -3.40
CA LEU A 228 -7.74 -5.79 -2.04
C LEU A 228 -9.26 -5.87 -2.03
N TYR A 229 -9.97 -5.02 -2.77
CA TYR A 229 -11.43 -5.05 -2.86
C TYR A 229 -11.93 -6.36 -3.48
N THR A 230 -11.18 -6.95 -4.41
CA THR A 230 -11.47 -8.29 -4.93
C THR A 230 -11.38 -9.34 -3.83
N LEU A 231 -10.34 -9.28 -2.99
CA LEU A 231 -10.20 -10.19 -1.83
C LEU A 231 -11.33 -10.01 -0.82
N ILE A 232 -11.75 -8.77 -0.57
CA ILE A 232 -12.92 -8.47 0.28
C ILE A 232 -14.19 -9.08 -0.33
N GLY A 233 -14.46 -8.84 -1.60
CA GLY A 233 -15.63 -9.40 -2.30
C GLY A 233 -15.62 -10.92 -2.30
N GLN A 234 -14.49 -11.56 -2.61
CA GLN A 234 -14.33 -13.02 -2.54
C GLN A 234 -14.64 -13.56 -1.14
N LYS A 235 -14.26 -12.82 -0.10
CA LYS A 235 -14.53 -13.23 1.27
C LYS A 235 -15.97 -12.98 1.70
N LEU A 236 -16.58 -11.88 1.27
CA LEU A 236 -17.99 -11.55 1.57
C LEU A 236 -18.97 -12.51 0.88
N PHE A 237 -18.64 -12.97 -0.33
CA PHE A 237 -19.51 -13.80 -1.15
C PHE A 237 -19.04 -15.27 -1.24
N ASP A 238 -18.29 -15.75 -0.26
CA ASP A 238 -17.81 -17.14 -0.15
C ASP A 238 -17.20 -17.71 -1.42
N GLY A 239 -16.40 -16.89 -2.12
CA GLY A 239 -15.68 -17.27 -3.33
C GLY A 239 -16.46 -17.13 -4.64
N ASP A 240 -17.68 -16.59 -4.61
CA ASP A 240 -18.51 -16.36 -5.79
C ASP A 240 -17.95 -15.22 -6.65
N TRP A 241 -17.40 -15.57 -7.82
CA TRP A 241 -16.80 -14.61 -8.76
C TRP A 241 -17.82 -13.70 -9.44
N GLU A 242 -19.03 -14.16 -9.65
CA GLU A 242 -20.08 -13.36 -10.27
C GLU A 242 -20.51 -12.23 -9.34
N LYS A 243 -20.85 -12.58 -8.08
CA LYS A 243 -21.19 -11.57 -7.07
C LYS A 243 -20.03 -10.62 -6.78
N THR A 244 -18.80 -11.13 -6.73
CA THR A 244 -17.60 -10.30 -6.59
C THR A 244 -17.46 -9.34 -7.76
N GLY A 245 -17.67 -9.78 -9.00
CA GLY A 245 -17.62 -8.92 -10.19
C GLY A 245 -18.69 -7.82 -10.14
N VAL A 246 -19.93 -8.15 -9.79
CA VAL A 246 -21.00 -7.16 -9.59
C VAL A 246 -20.62 -6.15 -8.49
N PHE A 247 -20.09 -6.62 -7.36
CA PHE A 247 -19.61 -5.74 -6.28
C PHE A 247 -18.54 -4.76 -6.79
N LEU A 248 -17.56 -5.24 -7.57
CA LEU A 248 -16.52 -4.39 -8.13
C LEU A 248 -17.05 -3.38 -9.16
N ILE A 249 -18.04 -3.76 -9.95
CA ILE A 249 -18.73 -2.83 -10.88
C ILE A 249 -19.45 -1.73 -10.10
N LEU A 250 -20.25 -2.10 -9.08
CA LEU A 250 -20.97 -1.13 -8.26
C LEU A 250 -20.00 -0.18 -7.54
N LEU A 251 -18.92 -0.71 -6.99
CA LEU A 251 -17.88 0.09 -6.35
C LEU A 251 -17.22 1.04 -7.33
N SER A 252 -16.93 0.57 -8.56
CA SER A 252 -16.37 1.39 -9.63
C SER A 252 -17.30 2.53 -10.01
N VAL A 253 -18.60 2.25 -10.12
CA VAL A 253 -19.62 3.26 -10.38
C VAL A 253 -19.66 4.31 -9.26
N ILE A 254 -19.66 3.87 -8.00
CA ILE A 254 -19.64 4.78 -6.83
C ILE A 254 -18.39 5.67 -6.87
N HIS A 255 -17.22 5.13 -7.19
CA HIS A 255 -16.00 5.93 -7.30
C HIS A 255 -16.07 6.93 -8.46
N LEU A 256 -16.57 6.54 -9.64
CA LEU A 256 -16.66 7.42 -10.81
C LEU A 256 -17.65 8.58 -10.60
N TRP A 257 -18.72 8.39 -9.83
CA TRP A 257 -19.69 9.45 -9.54
C TRP A 257 -19.48 10.14 -8.19
N GLY A 258 -18.65 9.57 -7.30
CA GLY A 258 -18.46 10.06 -5.95
C GLY A 258 -17.40 11.16 -5.79
N TYR A 259 -16.72 11.59 -6.84
CA TYR A 259 -15.62 12.58 -6.76
C TYR A 259 -16.09 14.04 -6.76
N THR A 260 -17.35 14.30 -6.49
CA THR A 260 -17.95 15.63 -6.47
C THR A 260 -17.49 16.50 -5.28
N SER A 261 -16.83 15.90 -4.29
CA SER A 261 -16.25 16.58 -3.12
C SER A 261 -14.83 16.07 -2.87
N THR A 262 -13.95 16.97 -2.44
CA THR A 262 -12.54 16.65 -2.10
C THR A 262 -12.39 15.73 -0.89
N HIS A 263 -13.46 15.50 -0.14
CA HIS A 263 -13.45 14.70 1.10
C HIS A 263 -14.05 13.29 0.95
N THR A 264 -14.44 12.90 -0.26
CA THR A 264 -14.96 11.55 -0.50
C THR A 264 -13.85 10.53 -0.71
N LEU A 265 -14.12 9.26 -0.43
CA LEU A 265 -13.19 8.16 -0.75
C LEU A 265 -12.90 8.11 -2.25
N ALA A 266 -13.88 8.42 -3.09
CA ALA A 266 -13.72 8.49 -4.53
C ALA A 266 -12.68 9.54 -4.94
N SER A 267 -12.70 10.74 -4.37
CA SER A 267 -11.70 11.78 -4.61
C SER A 267 -10.32 11.36 -4.11
N MET A 268 -10.25 10.70 -2.95
CA MET A 268 -8.98 10.17 -2.44
C MET A 268 -8.38 9.14 -3.40
N ILE A 269 -9.19 8.24 -3.94
CA ILE A 269 -8.70 7.19 -4.86
C ILE A 269 -8.42 7.74 -6.26
N LEU A 270 -9.31 8.55 -6.82
CA LEU A 270 -9.20 8.95 -8.23
C LEU A 270 -8.36 10.21 -8.46
N LEU A 271 -8.23 11.11 -7.47
CA LEU A 271 -7.51 12.37 -7.65
C LEU A 271 -6.23 12.45 -6.82
N ARG A 272 -6.20 11.83 -5.64
CA ARG A 272 -5.16 12.04 -4.62
C ARG A 272 -4.44 10.78 -4.18
N ILE A 273 -4.60 9.65 -4.88
CA ILE A 273 -4.04 8.36 -4.43
C ILE A 273 -2.51 8.37 -4.29
N TRP A 274 -1.81 9.30 -4.92
CA TRP A 274 -0.38 9.52 -4.77
C TRP A 274 0.00 10.07 -3.38
N GLN A 275 -0.96 10.65 -2.63
CA GLN A 275 -0.74 11.12 -1.27
C GLN A 275 -0.91 9.99 -0.25
N GLY A 276 -0.03 9.92 0.75
CA GLY A 276 -0.09 8.85 1.76
C GLY A 276 -1.43 8.79 2.50
N LYS A 277 -2.07 9.94 2.80
CA LYS A 277 -3.41 9.98 3.42
C LYS A 277 -4.49 9.30 2.56
N ALA A 278 -4.38 9.41 1.25
CA ALA A 278 -5.31 8.76 0.32
C ALA A 278 -5.05 7.26 0.20
N VAL A 279 -3.79 6.84 0.19
CA VAL A 279 -3.42 5.40 0.29
C VAL A 279 -3.92 4.80 1.61
N CYS A 280 -3.83 5.55 2.71
CA CYS A 280 -4.38 5.12 3.99
C CYS A 280 -5.90 4.88 3.90
N ALA A 281 -6.64 5.82 3.32
CA ALA A 281 -8.10 5.72 3.15
C ALA A 281 -8.52 4.61 2.16
N GLY A 282 -7.87 4.53 1.00
CA GLY A 282 -8.25 3.61 -0.08
C GLY A 282 -7.73 2.19 0.07
N PHE A 283 -6.61 2.01 0.76
CA PHE A 283 -5.95 0.72 0.88
C PHE A 283 -5.85 0.23 2.34
N MET A 284 -5.28 1.03 3.26
CA MET A 284 -4.95 0.52 4.59
C MET A 284 -6.19 0.31 5.48
N ILE A 285 -7.15 1.23 5.48
CA ILE A 285 -8.41 1.07 6.22
C ILE A 285 -9.20 -0.14 5.71
N PRO A 286 -9.42 -0.33 4.39
CA PRO A 286 -10.01 -1.56 3.86
C PRO A 286 -9.21 -2.83 4.19
N LEU A 287 -7.88 -2.75 4.26
CA LEU A 287 -7.06 -3.89 4.67
C LEU A 287 -7.34 -4.30 6.13
N PHE A 288 -7.42 -3.34 7.06
CA PHE A 288 -7.81 -3.65 8.44
C PHE A 288 -9.20 -4.29 8.52
N PHE A 289 -10.17 -3.79 7.75
CA PHE A 289 -11.47 -4.42 7.64
C PHE A 289 -11.35 -5.87 7.13
N TYR A 290 -10.57 -6.10 6.09
CA TYR A 290 -10.33 -7.45 5.56
C TYR A 290 -9.70 -8.38 6.60
N LEU A 291 -8.63 -7.93 7.27
CA LEU A 291 -7.93 -8.71 8.30
C LEU A 291 -8.87 -9.03 9.47
N PHE A 292 -9.63 -8.04 9.92
CA PHE A 292 -10.60 -8.24 10.98
C PHE A 292 -11.68 -9.27 10.60
N TYR A 293 -12.25 -9.16 9.39
CA TYR A 293 -13.24 -10.11 8.88
C TYR A 293 -12.67 -11.54 8.78
N ARG A 294 -11.35 -11.69 8.54
CA ARG A 294 -10.66 -12.99 8.54
C ARG A 294 -10.54 -13.61 9.93
N VAL A 295 -10.40 -12.81 10.97
CA VAL A 295 -10.18 -13.30 12.35
C VAL A 295 -11.43 -13.24 13.22
N MET A 296 -12.52 -12.63 12.79
CA MET A 296 -13.79 -12.52 13.53
C MET A 296 -14.61 -13.82 13.54
N ARG A 297 -13.96 -14.97 13.59
CA ARG A 297 -14.60 -16.27 13.66
C ARG A 297 -14.01 -17.06 14.84
N PRO A 298 -14.78 -17.95 15.50
CA PRO A 298 -14.27 -18.77 16.58
C PRO A 298 -13.13 -19.70 16.15
N ASP A 299 -13.17 -20.17 14.90
CA ASP A 299 -12.21 -21.07 14.25
C ASP A 299 -11.15 -20.37 13.44
N TYR A 300 -10.87 -19.08 13.75
CA TYR A 300 -9.89 -18.28 13.00
C TYR A 300 -8.47 -18.84 13.09
N GLU A 301 -7.72 -18.66 12.01
CA GLU A 301 -6.32 -19.04 11.98
C GLU A 301 -5.44 -17.96 12.65
N LYS A 302 -4.78 -18.32 13.76
CA LYS A 302 -3.87 -17.41 14.51
C LYS A 302 -2.77 -16.79 13.65
N ARG A 303 -2.43 -17.42 12.51
CA ARG A 303 -1.42 -16.95 11.56
C ARG A 303 -1.74 -15.61 10.92
N TRP A 304 -3.00 -15.15 10.98
CA TRP A 304 -3.42 -13.83 10.48
C TRP A 304 -3.15 -12.69 11.46
N LEU A 305 -2.98 -12.97 12.75
CA LEU A 305 -2.80 -11.95 13.78
C LEU A 305 -1.52 -11.08 13.59
N PRO A 306 -0.35 -11.62 13.18
CA PRO A 306 0.84 -10.80 12.94
C PRO A 306 0.65 -9.74 11.85
N LEU A 307 -0.29 -9.95 10.92
CA LEU A 307 -0.56 -8.99 9.85
C LEU A 307 -1.16 -7.68 10.34
N PHE A 308 -1.87 -7.69 11.48
CA PHE A 308 -2.33 -6.45 12.11
C PHE A 308 -1.16 -5.56 12.53
N TYR A 309 -0.10 -6.15 13.05
CA TYR A 309 1.11 -5.43 13.43
C TYR A 309 1.83 -4.87 12.20
N VAL A 310 2.02 -5.68 11.17
CA VAL A 310 2.65 -5.25 9.90
C VAL A 310 1.84 -4.13 9.25
N ALA A 311 0.51 -4.28 9.20
CA ALA A 311 -0.37 -3.26 8.65
C ALA A 311 -0.34 -1.95 9.47
N ALA A 312 -0.29 -2.05 10.81
CA ALA A 312 -0.22 -0.88 11.69
C ALA A 312 1.08 -0.10 11.50
N VAL A 313 2.23 -0.80 11.43
CA VAL A 313 3.51 -0.16 11.12
C VAL A 313 3.49 0.47 9.73
N GLY A 314 2.97 -0.23 8.72
CA GLY A 314 2.84 0.31 7.36
C GLY A 314 1.90 1.53 7.28
N ALA A 315 0.84 1.58 8.08
CA ALA A 315 -0.06 2.72 8.16
C ALA A 315 0.62 3.98 8.70
N CYS A 316 1.60 3.82 9.59
CA CYS A 316 2.38 4.95 10.11
C CYS A 316 3.20 5.64 9.03
N LEU A 317 3.72 4.90 8.03
CA LEU A 317 4.46 5.48 6.91
C LEU A 317 3.60 6.48 6.12
N LEU A 318 2.33 6.14 5.95
CA LEU A 318 1.46 6.82 5.00
C LEU A 318 1.09 8.25 5.43
N SER A 319 0.73 8.43 6.69
CA SER A 319 0.40 9.78 7.19
C SER A 319 0.12 9.78 8.69
N GLY A 320 0.13 10.98 9.30
CA GLY A 320 -0.35 11.17 10.68
C GLY A 320 -1.80 10.70 10.87
N VAL A 321 -2.64 10.75 9.82
CA VAL A 321 -3.99 10.15 9.85
C VAL A 321 -3.91 8.65 10.10
N GLY A 322 -2.98 7.93 9.45
CA GLY A 322 -2.76 6.51 9.67
C GLY A 322 -2.33 6.20 11.11
N ILE A 323 -1.46 7.04 11.69
CA ILE A 323 -1.02 6.91 13.09
C ILE A 323 -2.19 7.03 14.07
N ILE A 324 -3.15 7.91 13.81
CA ILE A 324 -4.30 8.17 14.69
C ILE A 324 -5.44 7.19 14.44
N THR A 325 -5.80 6.95 13.18
CA THR A 325 -6.97 6.13 12.84
C THR A 325 -6.74 4.64 13.10
N THR A 326 -5.51 4.15 12.94
CA THR A 326 -5.19 2.74 13.14
C THR A 326 -5.49 2.25 14.56
N PRO A 327 -5.00 2.88 15.66
CA PRO A 327 -5.33 2.43 17.01
C PRO A 327 -6.82 2.57 17.33
N ILE A 328 -7.53 3.54 16.77
CA ILE A 328 -8.98 3.68 16.92
C ILE A 328 -9.69 2.47 16.29
N LEU A 329 -9.33 2.11 15.04
CA LEU A 329 -9.92 0.95 14.36
C LEU A 329 -9.60 -0.35 15.09
N LEU A 330 -8.35 -0.56 15.50
CA LEU A 330 -7.95 -1.74 16.25
C LEU A 330 -8.65 -1.81 17.60
N GLY A 331 -8.85 -0.66 18.27
CA GLY A 331 -9.61 -0.54 19.50
C GLY A 331 -11.06 -0.96 19.32
N ILE A 332 -11.74 -0.41 18.33
CA ILE A 332 -13.13 -0.74 18.01
C ILE A 332 -13.27 -2.23 17.63
N TYR A 333 -12.44 -2.70 16.72
CA TYR A 333 -12.49 -4.09 16.26
C TYR A 333 -12.16 -5.08 17.37
N GLY A 334 -11.12 -4.81 18.18
CA GLY A 334 -10.77 -5.65 19.31
C GLY A 334 -11.86 -5.69 20.37
N PHE A 335 -12.50 -4.56 20.64
CA PHE A 335 -13.61 -4.48 21.59
C PHE A 335 -14.83 -5.27 21.08
N VAL A 336 -15.23 -5.09 19.82
CA VAL A 336 -16.36 -5.83 19.22
C VAL A 336 -16.09 -7.33 19.25
N ASP A 337 -14.87 -7.75 18.85
CA ASP A 337 -14.49 -9.16 18.87
C ASP A 337 -14.52 -9.75 20.28
N PHE A 338 -14.04 -9.01 21.28
CA PHE A 338 -14.11 -9.41 22.68
C PHE A 338 -15.54 -9.57 23.17
N CYS A 339 -16.43 -8.66 22.83
CA CYS A 339 -17.85 -8.77 23.17
C CYS A 339 -18.50 -10.02 22.57
N CYS A 340 -18.15 -10.37 21.32
CA CYS A 340 -18.70 -11.49 20.60
C CYS A 340 -18.13 -12.85 21.03
N HIS A 341 -16.82 -12.94 21.23
CA HIS A 341 -16.11 -14.22 21.37
C HIS A 341 -15.44 -14.40 22.73
N ARG A 342 -15.23 -13.33 23.50
CA ARG A 342 -14.55 -13.32 24.82
C ARG A 342 -13.15 -13.95 24.83
N ASP A 343 -12.46 -13.93 23.67
CA ASP A 343 -11.07 -14.40 23.55
C ASP A 343 -10.11 -13.24 23.88
N TRP A 344 -9.77 -13.11 25.18
CA TRP A 344 -8.88 -12.05 25.66
C TRP A 344 -7.48 -12.09 25.04
N ARG A 345 -6.97 -13.28 24.68
CA ARG A 345 -5.63 -13.43 24.06
C ARG A 345 -5.59 -12.84 22.65
N LYS A 346 -6.62 -13.13 21.87
CA LYS A 346 -6.78 -12.55 20.52
C LYS A 346 -6.94 -11.04 20.60
N THR A 347 -7.81 -10.57 21.47
CA THR A 347 -8.06 -9.15 21.70
C THR A 347 -6.77 -8.42 22.12
N LEU A 348 -6.01 -9.00 23.03
CA LEU A 348 -4.72 -8.44 23.45
C LEU A 348 -3.73 -8.33 22.28
N MET A 349 -3.64 -9.35 21.42
CA MET A 349 -2.75 -9.30 20.25
C MET A 349 -3.18 -8.21 19.26
N ILE A 350 -4.49 -7.99 19.06
CA ILE A 350 -5.00 -6.90 18.23
C ILE A 350 -4.64 -5.54 18.85
N PHE A 351 -4.81 -5.36 20.16
CA PHE A 351 -4.42 -4.12 20.84
C PHE A 351 -2.91 -3.87 20.82
N LEU A 352 -2.10 -4.92 20.99
CA LEU A 352 -0.65 -4.79 20.90
C LEU A 352 -0.18 -4.34 19.51
N ALA A 353 -0.96 -4.64 18.45
CA ALA A 353 -0.67 -4.13 17.12
C ALA A 353 -0.80 -2.59 17.01
N ALA A 354 -1.49 -1.93 17.93
CA ALA A 354 -1.58 -0.48 18.00
C ALA A 354 -0.36 0.20 18.67
N VAL A 355 0.49 -0.57 19.35
CA VAL A 355 1.64 -0.01 20.10
C VAL A 355 2.57 0.84 19.23
N PRO A 356 2.98 0.42 18.01
CA PRO A 356 3.81 1.27 17.14
C PRO A 356 3.19 2.63 16.88
N CYS A 357 1.89 2.66 16.57
CA CYS A 357 1.17 3.92 16.37
C CYS A 357 1.19 4.80 17.61
N GLY A 358 0.99 4.21 18.80
CA GLY A 358 1.08 4.91 20.09
C GLY A 358 2.47 5.50 20.33
N MET A 359 3.54 4.77 20.00
CA MET A 359 4.91 5.26 20.12
C MET A 359 5.18 6.46 19.21
N TYR A 360 4.77 6.38 17.94
CA TYR A 360 4.92 7.50 17.00
C TYR A 360 4.05 8.70 17.40
N LEU A 361 2.84 8.47 17.89
CA LEU A 361 1.96 9.54 18.39
C LEU A 361 2.58 10.26 19.58
N LEU A 362 3.14 9.52 20.54
CA LEU A 362 3.84 10.11 21.71
C LEU A 362 5.06 10.93 21.27
N TYR A 363 5.79 10.46 20.27
CA TYR A 363 6.92 11.21 19.72
C TYR A 363 6.45 12.48 19.00
N TYR A 364 5.34 12.43 18.28
CA TYR A 364 4.74 13.58 17.58
C TYR A 364 4.25 14.67 18.55
N LEU A 365 3.72 14.27 19.71
CA LEU A 365 3.14 15.20 20.70
C LEU A 365 4.19 15.85 21.64
N ARG A 366 5.40 15.31 21.69
CA ARG A 366 6.54 15.89 22.45
C ARG A 366 7.19 17.03 21.70
#